data_c0f53b68c2618b1de8b17c8586587f92
#
_entry.id   c0f53b68c2618b1de8b17c8586587f92
#
_cell.length_a   1.000
_cell.length_b   1.000
_cell.length_c   1.000
_cell.angle_alpha   90.00
_cell.angle_beta   90.00
_cell.angle_gamma   90.00
#
_symmetry.space_group_name_H-M   'P 1'
#
loop_
_entity.id
_entity.type
_entity.pdbx_description
1 polymer ?
#
loop_
_entity_poly.entity_id
_entity_poly.type
_entity_poly.pdbx_seq_one_letter_code
_entity_poly.pdbx_strand_id
1 'polypeptide(L)'
;MAKDQRNVEAITPMEMDFAKWYTDICLKAELVDYASVKGFMILRPYGYAIWENIQRIMDGMFKKTGHVNVAMPVLIPESLLKKEGELVEGFAPEVAWVTMGGSEKLEERLAFRPTSETMFCDHWHNVLQSYRELPMLYNQWCSVIRWEKTTRPFLRSREFWWQEGHTIHETAEEAIAETEQQLNCYADFCRDALAMPVVKGRKTDKEKFAGAEATYTIEAMMKDRKALQSGTSHYFGDKFSRAYDVTFTGRDNKLQYPFQTSWGSTTRLIGACIMTHSDNNGLVLPPAVAPVQVVVVPIAQHKPGVLDAANALKSRLEAMDLRVKLDDSEQSPGWKFAQYEMKGVPLRVEIGPKDMEKQQCCIARRDTGEKTFVPLADLESAVQQLLRDVHDNLYAMAEKNLEDNTFDLTTWEEVRDMAQGRGGFARTKWCGSLECELAMKEKAGVSSRCMPLKQSGTVGKCPVCGKECTTDIYWGVAY
;
A
#
# COMPACT_ATOMS: atom_id res chain seq x y z
N MET A 1 -27.83 -36.54 -13.51
CA MET A 1 -27.75 -35.13 -13.07
C MET A 1 -26.36 -34.65 -13.43
N ALA A 2 -26.21 -33.79 -14.44
CA ALA A 2 -24.92 -33.19 -14.78
C ALA A 2 -24.44 -32.38 -13.60
N LYS A 3 -23.26 -32.72 -13.04
CA LYS A 3 -22.59 -31.87 -12.06
C LYS A 3 -22.27 -30.55 -12.78
N ASP A 4 -22.85 -29.47 -12.27
CA ASP A 4 -22.58 -28.11 -12.68
C ASP A 4 -21.06 -27.87 -12.50
N GLN A 5 -20.32 -27.97 -13.58
CA GLN A 5 -18.92 -27.55 -13.60
C GLN A 5 -18.97 -26.02 -13.49
N ARG A 6 -18.80 -25.50 -12.28
CA ARG A 6 -18.58 -24.06 -12.07
C ARG A 6 -17.30 -23.71 -12.80
N ASN A 7 -17.44 -23.18 -13.99
CA ASN A 7 -16.33 -22.51 -14.67
C ASN A 7 -15.90 -21.33 -13.78
N VAL A 8 -14.59 -21.10 -13.65
CA VAL A 8 -14.09 -19.87 -13.04
C VAL A 8 -14.65 -18.73 -13.87
N GLU A 9 -15.44 -17.85 -13.23
CA GLU A 9 -16.11 -16.77 -13.93
C GLU A 9 -15.08 -15.80 -14.51
N ALA A 10 -15.23 -15.45 -15.79
CA ALA A 10 -14.43 -14.43 -16.42
C ALA A 10 -14.62 -13.07 -15.77
N ILE A 11 -13.56 -12.28 -15.67
CA ILE A 11 -13.59 -10.89 -15.25
C ILE A 11 -13.79 -9.98 -16.46
N THR A 12 -14.27 -8.74 -16.21
CA THR A 12 -14.35 -7.71 -17.24
C THR A 12 -12.94 -7.41 -17.76
N PRO A 13 -12.69 -7.38 -19.09
CA PRO A 13 -11.39 -6.99 -19.61
C PRO A 13 -10.99 -5.57 -19.20
N MET A 14 -9.71 -5.41 -18.86
CA MET A 14 -9.15 -4.13 -18.37
C MET A 14 -9.39 -2.98 -19.36
N GLU A 15 -9.26 -3.26 -20.65
CA GLU A 15 -9.39 -2.31 -21.75
C GLU A 15 -10.83 -1.83 -21.95
N MET A 16 -11.81 -2.62 -21.51
CA MET A 16 -13.23 -2.27 -21.60
C MET A 16 -13.67 -1.37 -20.45
N ASP A 17 -13.29 -1.72 -19.23
CA ASP A 17 -13.63 -0.96 -18.01
C ASP A 17 -12.63 -1.31 -16.91
N PHE A 18 -11.63 -0.44 -16.72
CA PHE A 18 -10.59 -0.63 -15.71
C PHE A 18 -11.16 -0.68 -14.28
N ALA A 19 -12.17 0.15 -14.00
CA ALA A 19 -12.77 0.22 -12.68
C ALA A 19 -13.53 -1.08 -12.33
N LYS A 20 -14.25 -1.61 -13.32
CA LYS A 20 -14.99 -2.87 -13.16
C LYS A 20 -14.04 -4.06 -13.12
N TRP A 21 -13.02 -4.10 -14.00
CA TRP A 21 -11.94 -5.10 -13.96
C TRP A 21 -11.31 -5.20 -12.56
N TYR A 22 -10.94 -4.05 -11.98
CA TYR A 22 -10.38 -3.98 -10.64
C TYR A 22 -11.33 -4.57 -9.58
N THR A 23 -12.60 -4.18 -9.63
CA THR A 23 -13.60 -4.66 -8.66
C THR A 23 -13.88 -6.15 -8.84
N ASP A 24 -13.96 -6.63 -10.09
CA ASP A 24 -14.14 -8.04 -10.40
C ASP A 24 -12.98 -8.88 -9.81
N ILE A 25 -11.73 -8.42 -9.93
CA ILE A 25 -10.58 -9.09 -9.30
C ILE A 25 -10.74 -9.15 -7.79
N CYS A 26 -11.05 -8.01 -7.14
CA CYS A 26 -11.21 -7.97 -5.68
C CYS A 26 -12.24 -9.00 -5.17
N LEU A 27 -13.34 -9.17 -5.90
CA LEU A 27 -14.43 -10.09 -5.52
C LEU A 27 -14.13 -11.54 -5.92
N LYS A 28 -13.70 -11.77 -7.16
CA LYS A 28 -13.54 -13.13 -7.72
C LYS A 28 -12.26 -13.84 -7.27
N ALA A 29 -11.20 -13.10 -6.95
CA ALA A 29 -10.04 -13.63 -6.26
C ALA A 29 -10.28 -13.85 -4.75
N GLU A 30 -11.52 -13.59 -4.28
CA GLU A 30 -11.93 -13.78 -2.89
C GLU A 30 -11.14 -12.92 -1.88
N LEU A 31 -10.83 -11.67 -2.27
CA LEU A 31 -10.10 -10.76 -1.39
C LEU A 31 -11.02 -10.02 -0.42
N VAL A 32 -12.20 -9.60 -0.88
CA VAL A 32 -13.18 -8.83 -0.11
C VAL A 32 -14.61 -9.25 -0.42
N ASP A 33 -15.51 -8.91 0.52
CA ASP A 33 -16.95 -8.84 0.32
C ASP A 33 -17.49 -7.50 0.85
N TYR A 34 -18.67 -7.10 0.38
CA TYR A 34 -19.34 -5.92 0.90
C TYR A 34 -20.03 -6.24 2.24
N ALA A 35 -19.79 -5.38 3.23
CA ALA A 35 -20.49 -5.49 4.51
C ALA A 35 -21.93 -4.95 4.43
N SER A 36 -22.75 -5.27 5.43
CA SER A 36 -24.14 -4.77 5.54
C SER A 36 -24.20 -3.25 5.69
N VAL A 37 -23.19 -2.63 6.30
CA VAL A 37 -23.06 -1.17 6.38
C VAL A 37 -22.38 -0.68 5.11
N LYS A 38 -23.07 0.19 4.37
CA LYS A 38 -22.59 0.74 3.10
C LYS A 38 -21.23 1.41 3.26
N GLY A 39 -20.28 1.04 2.40
CA GLY A 39 -18.92 1.61 2.36
C GLY A 39 -17.93 0.90 3.29
N PHE A 40 -18.39 -0.10 4.05
CA PHE A 40 -17.53 -1.01 4.82
C PHE A 40 -17.31 -2.30 4.03
N MET A 41 -16.16 -2.93 4.25
CA MET A 41 -15.74 -4.14 3.54
C MET A 41 -15.32 -5.22 4.51
N ILE A 42 -15.63 -6.46 4.15
CA ILE A 42 -15.09 -7.64 4.83
C ILE A 42 -13.84 -8.05 4.08
N LEU A 43 -12.67 -8.03 4.73
CA LEU A 43 -11.49 -8.67 4.18
C LEU A 43 -11.66 -10.18 4.35
N ARG A 44 -11.76 -10.89 3.23
CA ARG A 44 -11.87 -12.36 3.24
C ARG A 44 -10.52 -12.99 3.60
N PRO A 45 -10.48 -14.26 3.99
CA PRO A 45 -9.23 -14.91 4.45
C PRO A 45 -8.05 -14.75 3.48
N TYR A 46 -8.28 -14.84 2.17
CA TYR A 46 -7.22 -14.69 1.19
C TYR A 46 -6.70 -13.24 1.09
N GLY A 47 -7.62 -12.27 1.10
CA GLY A 47 -7.25 -10.84 1.14
C GLY A 47 -6.56 -10.44 2.44
N TYR A 48 -7.03 -10.97 3.58
CA TYR A 48 -6.42 -10.70 4.88
C TYR A 48 -5.02 -11.32 4.99
N ALA A 49 -4.82 -12.50 4.43
CA ALA A 49 -3.49 -13.15 4.40
C ALA A 49 -2.44 -12.34 3.61
N ILE A 50 -2.86 -11.61 2.55
CA ILE A 50 -1.96 -10.64 1.88
C ILE A 50 -1.57 -9.54 2.85
N TRP A 51 -2.55 -9.01 3.61
CA TRP A 51 -2.30 -7.98 4.61
C TRP A 51 -1.38 -8.47 5.75
N GLU A 52 -1.56 -9.69 6.23
CA GLU A 52 -0.67 -10.30 7.24
C GLU A 52 0.77 -10.41 6.74
N ASN A 53 0.98 -10.76 5.46
CA ASN A 53 2.32 -10.78 4.87
C ASN A 53 2.93 -9.37 4.77
N ILE A 54 2.13 -8.36 4.34
CA ILE A 54 2.56 -6.96 4.33
C ILE A 54 2.94 -6.53 5.75
N GLN A 55 2.07 -6.80 6.72
CA GLN A 55 2.31 -6.47 8.12
C GLN A 55 3.58 -7.11 8.65
N ARG A 56 3.76 -8.40 8.44
CA ARG A 56 4.94 -9.16 8.92
C ARG A 56 6.25 -8.57 8.39
N ILE A 57 6.30 -8.26 7.10
CA ILE A 57 7.52 -7.73 6.46
C ILE A 57 7.78 -6.31 6.94
N MET A 58 6.79 -5.45 6.89
CA MET A 58 6.91 -4.02 7.24
C MET A 58 7.18 -3.82 8.74
N ASP A 59 6.50 -4.57 9.61
CA ASP A 59 6.75 -4.56 11.06
C ASP A 59 8.19 -4.98 11.39
N GLY A 60 8.71 -5.96 10.66
CA GLY A 60 10.11 -6.35 10.77
C GLY A 60 11.09 -5.23 10.38
N MET A 61 10.75 -4.40 9.39
CA MET A 61 11.55 -3.23 9.01
C MET A 61 11.51 -2.16 10.11
N PHE A 62 10.34 -1.87 10.67
CA PHE A 62 10.20 -0.89 11.77
C PHE A 62 10.97 -1.32 13.02
N LYS A 63 10.90 -2.59 13.40
CA LYS A 63 11.64 -3.12 14.54
C LYS A 63 13.15 -3.01 14.37
N LYS A 64 13.67 -3.16 13.16
CA LYS A 64 15.11 -2.95 12.87
C LYS A 64 15.57 -1.51 13.10
N THR A 65 14.67 -0.55 13.02
CA THR A 65 14.93 0.87 13.30
C THR A 65 14.54 1.29 14.73
N GLY A 66 14.26 0.32 15.61
CA GLY A 66 14.03 0.55 17.03
C GLY A 66 12.58 0.85 17.42
N HIS A 67 11.63 0.79 16.47
CA HIS A 67 10.23 1.06 16.76
C HIS A 67 9.57 -0.09 17.52
N VAL A 68 8.64 0.26 18.40
CA VAL A 68 7.84 -0.68 19.19
C VAL A 68 6.36 -0.49 18.93
N ASN A 69 5.61 -1.59 18.96
CA ASN A 69 4.17 -1.54 18.73
C ASN A 69 3.43 -1.20 20.02
N VAL A 70 2.42 -0.35 19.90
CA VAL A 70 1.47 0.01 20.95
C VAL A 70 0.04 -0.18 20.46
N ALA A 71 -0.94 -0.09 21.35
CA ALA A 71 -2.36 -0.08 20.99
C ALA A 71 -3.05 1.09 21.71
N MET A 72 -3.56 2.04 20.95
CA MET A 72 -4.36 3.15 21.44
C MET A 72 -5.86 2.81 21.38
N PRO A 73 -6.70 3.35 22.27
CA PRO A 73 -8.14 3.19 22.20
C PRO A 73 -8.72 3.68 20.85
N VAL A 74 -9.85 3.11 20.44
CA VAL A 74 -10.50 3.46 19.17
C VAL A 74 -11.29 4.77 19.22
N LEU A 75 -11.71 5.21 20.42
CA LEU A 75 -12.56 6.36 20.62
C LEU A 75 -11.75 7.54 21.17
N ILE A 76 -12.01 8.72 20.60
CA ILE A 76 -11.38 9.98 20.97
C ILE A 76 -12.46 10.92 21.49
N PRO A 77 -12.33 11.52 22.69
CA PRO A 77 -13.24 12.56 23.15
C PRO A 77 -13.22 13.79 22.21
N GLU A 78 -14.39 14.37 21.95
CA GLU A 78 -14.50 15.56 21.09
C GLU A 78 -13.63 16.72 21.59
N SER A 79 -13.56 16.92 22.91
CA SER A 79 -12.73 17.94 23.56
C SER A 79 -11.25 17.76 23.25
N LEU A 80 -10.77 16.52 23.23
CA LEU A 80 -9.39 16.21 22.89
C LEU A 80 -9.10 16.50 21.42
N LEU A 81 -10.02 16.12 20.53
CA LEU A 81 -9.88 16.33 19.08
C LEU A 81 -9.83 17.83 18.74
N LYS A 82 -10.56 18.67 19.49
CA LYS A 82 -10.66 20.13 19.26
C LYS A 82 -9.43 20.93 19.68
N LYS A 83 -8.47 20.35 20.40
CA LYS A 83 -7.27 21.08 20.84
C LYS A 83 -6.37 21.52 19.68
N GLU A 84 -6.42 20.81 18.55
CA GLU A 84 -5.66 21.16 17.34
C GLU A 84 -6.65 21.47 16.19
N GLY A 85 -6.76 22.78 15.85
CA GLY A 85 -7.79 23.29 14.95
C GLY A 85 -7.63 22.83 13.50
N GLU A 86 -6.40 22.80 12.97
CA GLU A 86 -6.13 22.40 11.58
C GLU A 86 -6.50 20.93 11.34
N LEU A 87 -6.23 20.04 12.32
CA LEU A 87 -6.61 18.65 12.26
C LEU A 87 -8.13 18.48 12.27
N VAL A 88 -8.81 19.24 13.12
CA VAL A 88 -10.28 19.23 13.19
C VAL A 88 -10.89 19.68 11.88
N GLU A 89 -10.43 20.79 11.30
CA GLU A 89 -10.94 21.29 10.02
C GLU A 89 -10.71 20.28 8.89
N GLY A 90 -9.57 19.61 8.85
CA GLY A 90 -9.24 18.60 7.86
C GLY A 90 -10.13 17.36 7.91
N PHE A 91 -10.50 16.90 9.11
CA PHE A 91 -11.26 15.66 9.30
C PHE A 91 -12.73 15.84 9.68
N ALA A 92 -13.18 17.05 10.05
CA ALA A 92 -14.54 17.27 10.52
C ALA A 92 -15.65 16.65 9.64
N PRO A 93 -15.57 16.69 8.29
CA PRO A 93 -16.60 16.10 7.44
C PRO A 93 -16.63 14.55 7.45
N GLU A 94 -15.56 13.92 7.92
CA GLU A 94 -15.33 12.47 7.81
C GLU A 94 -15.36 11.74 9.15
N VAL A 95 -15.62 12.44 10.26
CA VAL A 95 -15.68 11.83 11.60
C VAL A 95 -17.00 11.08 11.80
N ALA A 96 -16.91 9.83 12.25
CA ALA A 96 -18.05 9.09 12.76
C ALA A 96 -18.15 9.28 14.29
N TRP A 97 -19.34 9.60 14.79
CA TRP A 97 -19.58 9.97 16.19
C TRP A 97 -20.35 8.91 16.95
N VAL A 98 -19.89 8.59 18.15
CA VAL A 98 -20.63 7.82 19.15
C VAL A 98 -21.26 8.80 20.13
N THR A 99 -22.58 8.71 20.29
CA THR A 99 -23.39 9.62 21.12
C THR A 99 -24.07 8.91 22.29
N MET A 100 -24.03 7.58 22.31
CA MET A 100 -24.64 6.74 23.36
C MET A 100 -23.67 5.66 23.80
N GLY A 101 -23.63 5.37 25.11
CA GLY A 101 -22.98 4.22 25.72
C GLY A 101 -24.04 3.30 26.33
N GLY A 102 -24.22 2.11 25.75
CA GLY A 102 -25.37 1.28 26.11
C GLY A 102 -26.70 2.01 25.78
N SER A 103 -27.56 2.22 26.77
CA SER A 103 -28.83 2.94 26.62
C SER A 103 -28.77 4.42 27.07
N GLU A 104 -27.60 4.88 27.54
CA GLU A 104 -27.44 6.21 28.08
C GLU A 104 -26.78 7.14 27.05
N LYS A 105 -27.27 8.39 27.00
CA LYS A 105 -26.62 9.44 26.21
C LYS A 105 -25.34 9.87 26.88
N LEU A 106 -24.25 9.96 26.10
CA LEU A 106 -22.98 10.45 26.60
C LEU A 106 -23.05 11.96 26.86
N GLU A 107 -22.38 12.43 27.91
CA GLU A 107 -22.21 13.87 28.20
C GLU A 107 -21.42 14.57 27.10
N GLU A 108 -20.41 13.89 26.59
CA GLU A 108 -19.59 14.30 25.46
C GLU A 108 -19.60 13.22 24.38
N ARG A 109 -19.74 13.58 23.12
CA ARG A 109 -19.63 12.63 22.02
C ARG A 109 -18.19 12.23 21.79
N LEU A 110 -18.03 10.99 21.34
CA LEU A 110 -16.74 10.37 21.06
C LEU A 110 -16.60 10.14 19.56
N ALA A 111 -15.43 10.47 19.01
CA ALA A 111 -15.10 10.19 17.63
C ALA A 111 -14.50 8.79 17.50
N PHE A 112 -14.95 7.99 16.52
CA PHE A 112 -14.09 6.93 16.03
C PHE A 112 -12.86 7.57 15.40
N ARG A 113 -11.67 7.12 15.81
CA ARG A 113 -10.39 7.70 15.34
C ARG A 113 -10.32 7.73 13.81
N PRO A 114 -10.17 8.91 13.18
CA PRO A 114 -9.83 9.02 11.77
C PRO A 114 -8.30 8.95 11.56
N THR A 115 -7.55 9.23 12.61
CA THR A 115 -6.09 9.18 12.81
C THR A 115 -5.82 9.36 14.30
N SER A 116 -4.61 9.14 14.79
CA SER A 116 -4.36 9.04 16.25
C SER A 116 -3.39 10.07 16.83
N GLU A 117 -2.97 11.10 16.09
CA GLU A 117 -2.02 12.12 16.56
C GLU A 117 -2.43 12.70 17.93
N THR A 118 -3.71 13.02 18.08
CA THR A 118 -4.25 13.63 19.31
C THR A 118 -4.14 12.70 20.52
N MET A 119 -4.38 11.39 20.31
CA MET A 119 -4.29 10.40 21.37
C MET A 119 -2.85 10.15 21.80
N PHE A 120 -1.93 10.12 20.84
CA PHE A 120 -0.50 9.99 21.15
C PHE A 120 -0.01 11.22 21.93
N CYS A 121 -0.42 12.42 21.55
CA CYS A 121 -0.09 13.63 22.29
C CYS A 121 -0.65 13.61 23.72
N ASP A 122 -1.89 13.20 23.91
CA ASP A 122 -2.49 13.07 25.25
C ASP A 122 -1.74 12.03 26.11
N HIS A 123 -1.35 10.91 25.51
CA HIS A 123 -0.52 9.90 26.19
C HIS A 123 0.84 10.45 26.58
N TRP A 124 1.55 11.10 25.66
CA TRP A 124 2.88 11.66 25.92
C TRP A 124 2.86 12.80 26.92
N HIS A 125 1.81 13.64 26.92
CA HIS A 125 1.61 14.65 27.96
C HIS A 125 1.68 14.04 29.36
N ASN A 126 1.12 12.83 29.54
CA ASN A 126 1.08 12.16 30.84
C ASN A 126 2.36 11.40 31.21
N VAL A 127 3.16 10.96 30.23
CA VAL A 127 4.28 10.05 30.49
C VAL A 127 5.65 10.65 30.29
N LEU A 128 5.81 11.63 29.37
CA LEU A 128 7.10 12.22 29.06
C LEU A 128 7.51 13.23 30.16
N GLN A 129 8.71 13.04 30.73
CA GLN A 129 9.24 13.91 31.78
C GLN A 129 10.63 14.46 31.47
N SER A 130 11.48 13.68 30.81
CA SER A 130 12.89 13.98 30.64
C SER A 130 13.39 13.66 29.24
N TYR A 131 14.38 14.41 28.76
CA TYR A 131 15.09 14.12 27.50
C TYR A 131 15.66 12.68 27.43
N ARG A 132 15.87 12.02 28.59
CA ARG A 132 16.37 10.64 28.64
C ARG A 132 15.37 9.60 28.13
N GLU A 133 14.10 9.98 28.02
CA GLU A 133 13.02 9.11 27.52
C GLU A 133 12.82 9.26 26.03
N LEU A 134 13.50 10.22 25.40
CA LEU A 134 13.46 10.49 23.96
C LEU A 134 14.60 9.79 23.21
N PRO A 135 14.38 9.36 21.95
CA PRO A 135 13.10 9.42 21.24
C PRO A 135 12.10 8.35 21.68
N MET A 136 10.81 8.64 21.62
CA MET A 136 9.75 7.61 21.70
C MET A 136 9.31 7.24 20.30
N LEU A 137 9.51 5.98 19.92
CA LEU A 137 9.33 5.47 18.56
C LEU A 137 8.20 4.45 18.55
N TYR A 138 6.96 4.91 18.38
CA TYR A 138 5.77 4.06 18.46
C TYR A 138 5.15 3.82 17.09
N ASN A 139 4.61 2.62 16.93
CA ASN A 139 3.79 2.21 15.79
C ASN A 139 2.56 1.47 16.30
N GLN A 140 1.44 1.56 15.61
CA GLN A 140 0.30 0.69 15.86
C GLN A 140 -0.29 0.15 14.56
N TRP A 141 -0.72 -1.11 14.62
CA TRP A 141 -1.51 -1.78 13.60
C TRP A 141 -2.96 -1.75 14.03
N CYS A 142 -3.80 -1.06 13.28
CA CYS A 142 -5.18 -0.85 13.68
C CYS A 142 -6.09 -0.54 12.48
N SER A 143 -7.38 -0.37 12.73
CA SER A 143 -8.30 0.25 11.77
C SER A 143 -8.61 1.69 12.18
N VAL A 144 -9.01 2.48 11.20
CA VAL A 144 -9.56 3.84 11.36
C VAL A 144 -10.83 3.98 10.55
N ILE A 145 -11.67 4.95 10.94
CA ILE A 145 -12.92 5.23 10.27
C ILE A 145 -12.90 6.66 9.72
N ARG A 146 -13.09 6.76 8.38
CA ARG A 146 -13.29 8.03 7.67
C ARG A 146 -14.56 7.92 6.85
N TRP A 147 -15.56 8.76 7.13
CA TRP A 147 -16.90 8.64 6.55
C TRP A 147 -16.94 9.14 5.10
N GLU A 148 -16.24 8.41 4.26
CA GLU A 148 -16.08 8.69 2.83
C GLU A 148 -17.41 8.61 2.08
N LYS A 149 -17.63 9.53 1.13
CA LYS A 149 -18.83 9.56 0.29
C LYS A 149 -18.78 8.50 -0.81
N THR A 150 -17.60 8.34 -1.43
CA THR A 150 -17.37 7.37 -2.52
C THR A 150 -16.37 6.33 -2.05
N THR A 151 -16.71 5.06 -2.21
CA THR A 151 -15.88 3.94 -1.75
C THR A 151 -15.52 3.00 -2.89
N ARG A 152 -14.33 2.40 -2.80
CA ARG A 152 -13.82 1.35 -3.69
C ARG A 152 -12.92 0.42 -2.90
N PRO A 153 -13.03 -0.92 -3.06
CA PRO A 153 -12.22 -1.88 -2.31
C PRO A 153 -10.75 -1.50 -2.24
N PHE A 154 -10.15 -1.59 -1.06
CA PHE A 154 -8.76 -1.23 -0.73
C PHE A 154 -8.34 0.21 -0.97
N LEU A 155 -8.85 0.89 -1.99
CA LEU A 155 -8.42 2.25 -2.37
C LEU A 155 -9.02 3.31 -1.47
N ARG A 156 -10.32 3.16 -1.16
CA ARG A 156 -11.08 4.10 -0.33
C ARG A 156 -12.29 3.38 0.26
N SER A 157 -12.29 3.17 1.57
CA SER A 157 -13.41 2.58 2.33
C SER A 157 -13.62 3.35 3.63
N ARG A 158 -14.81 3.23 4.20
CA ARG A 158 -15.13 3.95 5.44
C ARG A 158 -14.36 3.45 6.63
N GLU A 159 -14.07 2.16 6.69
CA GLU A 159 -13.10 1.56 7.59
C GLU A 159 -12.00 0.92 6.74
N PHE A 160 -10.74 1.10 7.14
CA PHE A 160 -9.60 0.46 6.51
C PHE A 160 -8.54 0.12 7.55
N TRP A 161 -7.77 -0.91 7.26
CA TRP A 161 -6.65 -1.36 8.06
C TRP A 161 -5.38 -0.64 7.61
N TRP A 162 -4.59 -0.26 8.58
CA TRP A 162 -3.32 0.41 8.34
C TRP A 162 -2.31 0.18 9.46
N GLN A 163 -1.12 0.67 9.27
CA GLN A 163 -0.21 1.04 10.34
C GLN A 163 -0.10 2.56 10.38
N GLU A 164 0.04 3.08 11.56
CA GLU A 164 0.40 4.46 11.81
C GLU A 164 1.55 4.51 12.83
N GLY A 165 2.66 5.12 12.42
CA GLY A 165 3.77 5.43 13.30
C GLY A 165 3.63 6.82 13.86
N HIS A 166 3.97 6.98 15.13
CA HIS A 166 3.97 8.26 15.83
C HIS A 166 5.20 8.34 16.70
N THR A 167 6.02 9.34 16.51
CA THR A 167 7.29 9.49 17.22
C THR A 167 7.49 10.90 17.75
N ILE A 168 8.23 11.02 18.84
CA ILE A 168 8.67 12.30 19.38
C ILE A 168 10.17 12.27 19.65
N HIS A 169 10.81 13.41 19.42
CA HIS A 169 12.27 13.56 19.42
C HIS A 169 12.71 14.80 20.21
N GLU A 170 13.95 14.78 20.72
CA GLU A 170 14.53 15.92 21.42
C GLU A 170 14.77 17.11 20.47
N THR A 171 15.17 16.85 19.22
CA THR A 171 15.52 17.91 18.25
C THR A 171 14.74 17.79 16.94
N ALA A 172 14.67 18.92 16.21
CA ALA A 172 14.05 18.97 14.90
C ALA A 172 14.80 18.09 13.89
N GLU A 173 16.14 18.06 13.95
CA GLU A 173 16.99 17.30 13.08
C GLU A 173 16.72 15.80 13.21
N GLU A 174 16.57 15.30 14.45
CA GLU A 174 16.20 13.90 14.69
C GLU A 174 14.83 13.56 14.13
N ALA A 175 13.83 14.43 14.30
CA ALA A 175 12.50 14.21 13.78
C ALA A 175 12.45 14.26 12.24
N ILE A 176 13.21 15.15 11.61
CA ILE A 176 13.34 15.20 10.14
C ILE A 176 14.01 13.93 9.62
N ALA A 177 15.08 13.48 10.26
CA ALA A 177 15.78 12.24 9.89
C ALA A 177 14.85 11.02 10.01
N GLU A 178 14.03 10.96 11.06
CA GLU A 178 13.01 9.93 11.23
C GLU A 178 11.95 9.97 10.12
N THR A 179 11.47 11.16 9.76
CA THR A 179 10.51 11.35 8.67
C THR A 179 11.04 10.81 7.33
N GLU A 180 12.30 11.10 7.03
CA GLU A 180 12.98 10.60 5.81
C GLU A 180 13.25 9.09 5.88
N GLN A 181 13.65 8.58 7.05
CA GLN A 181 13.88 7.15 7.27
C GLN A 181 12.62 6.33 6.97
N GLN A 182 11.46 6.77 7.45
CA GLN A 182 10.21 6.04 7.22
C GLN A 182 9.71 6.16 5.78
N LEU A 183 9.93 7.29 5.12
CA LEU A 183 9.67 7.42 3.69
C LEU A 183 10.51 6.41 2.88
N ASN A 184 11.79 6.28 3.19
CA ASN A 184 12.69 5.32 2.55
C ASN A 184 12.28 3.88 2.87
N CYS A 185 11.86 3.59 4.11
CA CYS A 185 11.33 2.29 4.50
C CYS A 185 10.13 1.88 3.62
N TYR A 186 9.17 2.78 3.39
CA TYR A 186 8.05 2.53 2.50
C TYR A 186 8.46 2.31 1.04
N ALA A 187 9.40 3.09 0.53
CA ALA A 187 9.89 2.94 -0.84
C ALA A 187 10.63 1.61 -1.02
N ASP A 188 11.47 1.23 -0.07
CA ASP A 188 12.17 -0.06 -0.05
C ASP A 188 11.19 -1.23 0.04
N PHE A 189 10.17 -1.12 0.91
CA PHE A 189 9.10 -2.12 1.00
C PHE A 189 8.36 -2.29 -0.35
N CYS A 190 8.01 -1.20 -1.01
CA CYS A 190 7.36 -1.25 -2.32
C CYS A 190 8.24 -1.95 -3.36
N ARG A 191 9.55 -1.65 -3.39
CA ARG A 191 10.50 -2.30 -4.29
C ARG A 191 10.67 -3.79 -3.98
N ASP A 192 11.00 -4.11 -2.73
CA ASP A 192 11.50 -5.44 -2.35
C ASP A 192 10.37 -6.45 -2.07
N ALA A 193 9.19 -5.99 -1.62
CA ALA A 193 8.07 -6.85 -1.30
C ALA A 193 6.93 -6.79 -2.33
N LEU A 194 6.64 -5.60 -2.88
CA LEU A 194 5.55 -5.40 -3.82
C LEU A 194 5.99 -5.36 -5.29
N ALA A 195 7.29 -5.45 -5.57
CA ALA A 195 7.84 -5.29 -6.92
C ALA A 195 7.31 -4.01 -7.63
N MET A 196 7.18 -2.91 -6.88
CA MET A 196 6.53 -1.68 -7.32
C MET A 196 7.47 -0.49 -7.18
N PRO A 197 7.88 0.14 -8.29
CA PRO A 197 8.65 1.38 -8.27
C PRO A 197 7.77 2.56 -7.83
N VAL A 198 8.36 3.51 -7.10
CA VAL A 198 7.66 4.69 -6.61
C VAL A 198 8.51 5.96 -6.77
N VAL A 199 7.84 7.09 -6.95
CA VAL A 199 8.48 8.40 -6.90
C VAL A 199 8.39 8.94 -5.47
N LYS A 200 9.55 9.22 -4.87
CA LYS A 200 9.64 9.87 -3.54
C LYS A 200 9.68 11.38 -3.69
N GLY A 201 8.86 12.10 -2.93
CA GLY A 201 8.87 13.54 -2.97
C GLY A 201 8.16 14.20 -1.79
N ARG A 202 8.27 15.54 -1.74
CA ARG A 202 7.58 16.38 -0.78
C ARG A 202 6.29 16.90 -1.40
N LYS A 203 5.20 16.90 -0.66
CA LYS A 203 3.94 17.55 -1.04
C LYS A 203 4.06 19.06 -1.04
N THR A 204 3.27 19.71 -1.87
CA THR A 204 3.07 21.17 -1.78
C THR A 204 2.38 21.54 -0.47
N ASP A 205 2.44 22.82 -0.10
CA ASP A 205 1.75 23.29 1.11
C ASP A 205 0.24 23.11 1.05
N LYS A 206 -0.33 23.09 -0.15
CA LYS A 206 -1.76 22.81 -0.37
C LYS A 206 -2.12 21.32 -0.14
N GLU A 207 -1.24 20.40 -0.50
CA GLU A 207 -1.51 18.96 -0.47
C GLU A 207 -0.90 18.27 0.76
N LYS A 208 -0.21 19.01 1.63
CA LYS A 208 0.35 18.45 2.87
C LYS A 208 -0.75 18.04 3.85
N PHE A 209 -0.43 17.14 4.74
CA PHE A 209 -1.32 16.72 5.84
C PHE A 209 -1.64 17.90 6.76
N ALA A 210 -2.90 17.97 7.21
CA ALA A 210 -3.37 19.02 8.10
C ALA A 210 -2.55 19.09 9.40
N GLY A 211 -2.03 20.27 9.75
CA GLY A 211 -1.16 20.47 10.91
C GLY A 211 0.32 20.16 10.69
N ALA A 212 0.70 19.48 9.60
CA ALA A 212 2.11 19.18 9.32
C ALA A 212 2.87 20.40 8.77
N GLU A 213 4.14 20.52 9.15
CA GLU A 213 5.07 21.48 8.51
C GLU A 213 5.54 20.96 7.15
N ALA A 214 5.77 19.65 7.05
CA ALA A 214 6.13 19.00 5.80
C ALA A 214 5.47 17.62 5.71
N THR A 215 5.01 17.27 4.52
CA THR A 215 4.51 15.94 4.18
C THR A 215 5.32 15.37 3.03
N TYR A 216 5.87 14.19 3.23
CA TYR A 216 6.52 13.40 2.20
C TYR A 216 5.63 12.26 1.77
N THR A 217 5.81 11.80 0.53
CA THR A 217 4.96 10.77 -0.09
C THR A 217 5.77 9.85 -0.99
N ILE A 218 5.25 8.65 -1.15
CA ILE A 218 5.61 7.77 -2.26
C ILE A 218 4.42 7.68 -3.22
N GLU A 219 4.65 8.00 -4.48
CA GLU A 219 3.64 7.99 -5.56
C GLU A 219 3.94 6.87 -6.53
N ALA A 220 2.97 5.97 -6.72
CA ALA A 220 3.06 4.90 -7.71
C ALA A 220 2.21 5.22 -8.94
N MET A 221 2.57 4.63 -10.09
CA MET A 221 1.79 4.71 -11.32
C MET A 221 1.08 3.38 -11.58
N MET A 222 -0.24 3.45 -11.74
CA MET A 222 -1.07 2.28 -12.03
C MET A 222 -1.10 1.98 -13.54
N LYS A 223 -1.60 0.81 -13.93
CA LYS A 223 -1.70 0.42 -15.36
C LYS A 223 -2.57 1.35 -16.19
N ASP A 224 -3.58 1.97 -15.59
CA ASP A 224 -4.39 3.01 -16.26
C ASP A 224 -3.72 4.39 -16.27
N ARG A 225 -2.44 4.45 -15.89
CA ARG A 225 -1.60 5.65 -15.89
C ARG A 225 -2.07 6.76 -14.95
N LYS A 226 -2.83 6.39 -13.92
CA LYS A 226 -3.15 7.30 -12.82
C LYS A 226 -2.19 7.12 -11.65
N ALA A 227 -2.03 8.20 -10.91
CA ALA A 227 -1.22 8.22 -9.69
C ALA A 227 -1.95 7.58 -8.52
N LEU A 228 -1.21 6.83 -7.70
CA LEU A 228 -1.70 6.34 -6.41
C LEU A 228 -0.69 6.69 -5.31
N GLN A 229 -1.11 7.51 -4.36
CA GLN A 229 -0.37 7.75 -3.13
C GLN A 229 -0.34 6.46 -2.31
N SER A 230 0.85 5.91 -2.08
CA SER A 230 1.05 4.58 -1.51
C SER A 230 1.59 4.58 -0.08
N GLY A 231 2.01 5.73 0.42
CA GLY A 231 2.45 5.95 1.80
C GLY A 231 2.86 7.39 2.01
N THR A 232 2.77 7.86 3.26
CA THR A 232 3.14 9.23 3.64
C THR A 232 3.92 9.25 4.94
N SER A 233 4.78 10.25 5.05
CA SER A 233 5.55 10.54 6.26
C SER A 233 5.53 12.04 6.53
N HIS A 234 5.18 12.43 7.77
CA HIS A 234 4.90 13.81 8.13
C HIS A 234 5.84 14.30 9.23
N TYR A 235 6.35 15.51 9.05
CA TYR A 235 7.05 16.26 10.06
C TYR A 235 6.14 17.38 10.58
N PHE A 236 5.88 17.43 11.89
CA PHE A 236 4.97 18.38 12.50
C PHE A 236 5.66 19.55 13.19
N GLY A 237 6.99 19.53 13.30
CA GLY A 237 7.65 20.44 14.21
C GLY A 237 7.23 20.19 15.66
N ASP A 238 7.04 21.24 16.45
CA ASP A 238 6.56 21.18 17.82
C ASP A 238 5.10 21.69 18.01
N LYS A 239 4.36 21.88 16.91
CA LYS A 239 2.99 22.43 16.95
C LYS A 239 2.04 21.60 17.81
N PHE A 240 1.98 20.29 17.56
CA PHE A 240 1.13 19.38 18.32
C PHE A 240 1.58 19.27 19.77
N SER A 241 2.88 19.21 20.02
CA SER A 241 3.43 19.18 21.37
C SER A 241 3.02 20.40 22.16
N ARG A 242 3.02 21.59 21.56
CA ARG A 242 2.52 22.83 22.19
C ARG A 242 1.02 22.82 22.39
N ALA A 243 0.23 22.40 21.41
CA ALA A 243 -1.23 22.37 21.50
C ALA A 243 -1.73 21.43 22.61
N TYR A 244 -1.01 20.34 22.84
CA TYR A 244 -1.34 19.32 23.85
C TYR A 244 -0.50 19.42 25.12
N ASP A 245 0.34 20.46 25.25
CA ASP A 245 1.24 20.67 26.39
C ASP A 245 2.12 19.47 26.73
N VAL A 246 2.68 18.85 25.66
CA VAL A 246 3.65 17.76 25.79
C VAL A 246 5.02 18.39 26.03
N THR A 247 5.57 18.24 27.23
CA THR A 247 6.82 18.88 27.63
C THR A 247 7.79 17.88 28.26
N PHE A 248 9.07 18.19 28.20
CA PHE A 248 10.12 17.44 28.90
C PHE A 248 11.18 18.38 29.48
N THR A 249 11.85 17.93 30.52
CA THR A 249 13.01 18.64 31.05
C THR A 249 14.23 18.33 30.20
N GLY A 250 14.76 19.33 29.53
CA GLY A 250 15.94 19.23 28.68
C GLY A 250 17.25 19.12 29.46
N ARG A 251 18.37 18.99 28.72
CA ARG A 251 19.74 18.87 29.28
C ARG A 251 20.17 20.15 30.07
N ASP A 252 19.55 21.26 29.77
CA ASP A 252 19.75 22.56 30.43
C ASP A 252 18.81 22.78 31.63
N ASN A 253 18.09 21.75 32.07
CA ASN A 253 17.06 21.80 33.13
C ASN A 253 15.89 22.75 32.84
N LYS A 254 15.62 23.10 31.58
CA LYS A 254 14.46 23.85 31.15
C LYS A 254 13.40 22.97 30.53
N LEU A 255 12.14 23.38 30.64
CA LEU A 255 11.04 22.75 29.93
C LEU A 255 11.14 23.06 28.43
N GLN A 256 11.03 22.01 27.62
CA GLN A 256 11.08 22.05 26.16
C GLN A 256 9.91 21.24 25.59
N TYR A 257 9.57 21.50 24.33
CA TYR A 257 8.57 20.75 23.57
C TYR A 257 9.27 19.81 22.59
N PRO A 258 8.92 18.52 22.56
CA PRO A 258 9.50 17.59 21.60
C PRO A 258 9.00 17.85 20.18
N PHE A 259 9.79 17.42 19.20
CA PHE A 259 9.44 17.47 17.78
C PHE A 259 8.79 16.15 17.37
N GLN A 260 7.68 16.26 16.65
CA GLN A 260 6.81 15.11 16.35
C GLN A 260 6.84 14.72 14.89
N THR A 261 6.72 13.41 14.65
CA THR A 261 6.45 12.84 13.32
C THR A 261 5.24 11.91 13.37
N SER A 262 4.58 11.72 12.22
CA SER A 262 3.73 10.56 11.98
C SER A 262 3.92 10.03 10.56
N TRP A 263 3.67 8.75 10.36
CA TRP A 263 3.84 8.11 9.06
C TRP A 263 2.89 6.91 8.96
N GLY A 264 2.34 6.70 7.76
CA GLY A 264 1.27 5.73 7.58
C GLY A 264 1.25 5.07 6.20
N SER A 265 0.85 3.80 6.22
CA SER A 265 0.55 3.00 5.03
C SER A 265 -0.61 2.06 5.32
N THR A 266 -1.46 1.81 4.33
CA THR A 266 -2.76 1.17 4.50
C THR A 266 -2.91 -0.05 3.61
N THR A 267 -4.03 -0.78 3.77
CA THR A 267 -4.48 -1.82 2.83
C THR A 267 -4.63 -1.32 1.39
N ARG A 268 -4.50 0.00 1.13
CA ARG A 268 -4.37 0.55 -0.23
C ARG A 268 -3.21 -0.08 -1.01
N LEU A 269 -2.16 -0.54 -0.34
CA LEU A 269 -1.05 -1.26 -0.98
C LEU A 269 -1.50 -2.55 -1.68
N ILE A 270 -2.55 -3.21 -1.20
CA ILE A 270 -3.16 -4.37 -1.90
C ILE A 270 -3.78 -3.89 -3.21
N GLY A 271 -4.52 -2.78 -3.17
CA GLY A 271 -5.07 -2.17 -4.38
C GLY A 271 -4.00 -1.72 -5.37
N ALA A 272 -2.91 -1.14 -4.87
CA ALA A 272 -1.74 -0.78 -5.67
C ALA A 272 -1.16 -2.02 -6.38
N CYS A 273 -0.97 -3.11 -5.65
CA CYS A 273 -0.45 -4.37 -6.18
C CYS A 273 -1.35 -4.93 -7.30
N ILE A 274 -2.68 -4.92 -7.09
CA ILE A 274 -3.66 -5.33 -8.11
C ILE A 274 -3.50 -4.48 -9.37
N MET A 275 -3.53 -3.16 -9.25
CA MET A 275 -3.51 -2.24 -10.38
C MET A 275 -2.14 -2.16 -11.07
N THR A 276 -1.06 -2.58 -10.41
CA THR A 276 0.29 -2.61 -10.99
C THR A 276 0.57 -3.91 -11.73
N HIS A 277 0.13 -5.06 -11.21
CA HIS A 277 0.59 -6.36 -11.72
C HIS A 277 -0.47 -7.21 -12.37
N SER A 278 -1.74 -7.15 -11.92
CA SER A 278 -2.81 -8.04 -12.37
C SER A 278 -3.15 -7.87 -13.86
N ASP A 279 -3.74 -8.90 -14.44
CA ASP A 279 -4.09 -8.99 -15.86
C ASP A 279 -5.55 -9.40 -16.06
N ASN A 280 -5.94 -9.74 -17.29
CA ASN A 280 -7.30 -10.17 -17.61
C ASN A 280 -7.62 -11.62 -17.19
N ASN A 281 -6.63 -12.37 -16.67
CA ASN A 281 -6.83 -13.69 -16.08
C ASN A 281 -7.00 -13.63 -14.55
N GLY A 282 -6.82 -12.46 -13.96
CA GLY A 282 -6.99 -12.23 -12.52
C GLY A 282 -5.78 -11.61 -11.86
N LEU A 283 -5.64 -11.93 -10.58
CA LEU A 283 -4.59 -11.42 -9.71
C LEU A 283 -3.21 -11.91 -10.15
N VAL A 284 -2.21 -11.05 -10.05
CA VAL A 284 -0.78 -11.41 -10.15
C VAL A 284 -0.09 -10.85 -8.91
N LEU A 285 0.46 -11.72 -8.07
CA LEU A 285 1.06 -11.31 -6.81
C LEU A 285 2.58 -11.47 -6.82
N PRO A 286 3.32 -10.46 -6.34
CA PRO A 286 4.71 -10.64 -5.97
C PRO A 286 4.85 -11.75 -4.92
N PRO A 287 5.87 -12.62 -5.03
CA PRO A 287 6.01 -13.77 -4.14
C PRO A 287 6.06 -13.44 -2.66
N ALA A 288 6.65 -12.31 -2.29
CA ALA A 288 6.80 -11.91 -0.88
C ALA A 288 5.46 -11.77 -0.15
N VAL A 289 4.42 -11.27 -0.82
CA VAL A 289 3.10 -11.00 -0.24
C VAL A 289 2.03 -12.02 -0.61
N ALA A 290 2.30 -12.93 -1.55
CA ALA A 290 1.36 -13.96 -1.95
C ALA A 290 1.00 -14.89 -0.77
N PRO A 291 -0.29 -15.10 -0.45
CA PRO A 291 -0.69 -16.06 0.60
C PRO A 291 -0.24 -17.48 0.32
N VAL A 292 -0.21 -17.86 -0.95
CA VAL A 292 0.35 -19.10 -1.46
C VAL A 292 1.39 -18.73 -2.51
N GLN A 293 2.64 -19.11 -2.28
CA GLN A 293 3.73 -18.86 -3.22
C GLN A 293 3.82 -19.95 -4.29
N VAL A 294 3.53 -21.17 -3.88
CA VAL A 294 3.57 -22.33 -4.76
C VAL A 294 2.33 -23.18 -4.52
N VAL A 295 1.60 -23.50 -5.57
CA VAL A 295 0.56 -24.53 -5.53
C VAL A 295 1.05 -25.80 -6.21
N VAL A 296 0.91 -26.94 -5.55
CA VAL A 296 1.20 -28.25 -6.12
C VAL A 296 -0.11 -28.87 -6.61
N VAL A 297 -0.16 -29.22 -7.88
CA VAL A 297 -1.35 -29.81 -8.52
C VAL A 297 -1.00 -31.21 -9.04
N PRO A 298 -1.53 -32.27 -8.41
CA PRO A 298 -1.40 -33.63 -8.92
C PRO A 298 -2.25 -33.81 -10.19
N ILE A 299 -1.62 -34.27 -11.26
CA ILE A 299 -2.28 -34.59 -12.52
C ILE A 299 -2.66 -36.06 -12.54
N ALA A 300 -3.93 -36.36 -12.77
CA ALA A 300 -4.47 -37.72 -12.65
C ALA A 300 -4.18 -38.35 -11.27
N GLN A 301 -4.53 -37.64 -10.22
CA GLN A 301 -4.25 -38.00 -8.81
C GLN A 301 -4.78 -39.36 -8.37
N HIS A 302 -5.75 -39.93 -9.11
CA HIS A 302 -6.29 -41.29 -8.90
C HIS A 302 -5.32 -42.40 -9.33
N LYS A 303 -4.26 -42.07 -10.06
CA LYS A 303 -3.22 -43.05 -10.44
C LYS A 303 -2.29 -43.33 -9.29
N PRO A 304 -1.79 -44.61 -9.15
CA PRO A 304 -0.93 -44.98 -8.05
C PRO A 304 0.30 -44.09 -7.91
N GLY A 305 0.60 -43.66 -6.69
CA GLY A 305 1.79 -42.92 -6.33
C GLY A 305 1.78 -41.41 -6.66
N VAL A 306 0.80 -40.90 -7.46
CA VAL A 306 0.78 -39.49 -7.87
C VAL A 306 0.54 -38.57 -6.68
N LEU A 307 -0.42 -38.91 -5.84
CA LEU A 307 -0.72 -38.10 -4.66
C LEU A 307 0.42 -38.11 -3.63
N ASP A 308 1.08 -39.28 -3.45
CA ASP A 308 2.24 -39.41 -2.58
C ASP A 308 3.41 -38.57 -3.09
N ALA A 309 3.66 -38.58 -4.40
CA ALA A 309 4.68 -37.73 -5.02
C ALA A 309 4.36 -36.22 -4.84
N ALA A 310 3.11 -35.82 -5.03
CA ALA A 310 2.69 -34.43 -4.84
C ALA A 310 2.84 -33.98 -3.37
N ASN A 311 2.49 -34.83 -2.40
CA ASN A 311 2.74 -34.58 -0.98
C ASN A 311 4.23 -34.47 -0.64
N ALA A 312 5.07 -35.30 -1.24
CA ALA A 312 6.52 -35.23 -1.07
C ALA A 312 7.08 -33.88 -1.59
N LEU A 313 6.64 -33.42 -2.75
CA LEU A 313 7.03 -32.10 -3.29
C LEU A 313 6.57 -30.96 -2.37
N LYS A 314 5.33 -31.01 -1.89
CA LYS A 314 4.81 -30.02 -0.93
C LYS A 314 5.70 -29.95 0.31
N SER A 315 5.99 -31.10 0.94
CA SER A 315 6.81 -31.16 2.17
C SER A 315 8.22 -30.62 1.95
N ARG A 316 8.83 -30.90 0.82
CA ARG A 316 10.16 -30.39 0.45
C ARG A 316 10.16 -28.86 0.33
N LEU A 317 9.14 -28.30 -0.30
CA LEU A 317 9.01 -26.84 -0.48
C LEU A 317 8.65 -26.13 0.82
N GLU A 318 7.80 -26.73 1.67
CA GLU A 318 7.51 -26.21 3.00
C GLU A 318 8.76 -26.17 3.91
N ALA A 319 9.68 -27.13 3.76
CA ALA A 319 10.96 -27.14 4.48
C ALA A 319 11.87 -25.96 4.12
N MET A 320 11.59 -25.24 3.02
CA MET A 320 12.26 -23.99 2.63
C MET A 320 11.58 -22.73 3.19
N ASP A 321 10.65 -22.87 4.13
CA ASP A 321 9.83 -21.78 4.66
C ASP A 321 8.94 -21.10 3.60
N LEU A 322 8.54 -21.85 2.55
CA LEU A 322 7.62 -21.39 1.55
C LEU A 322 6.17 -21.67 1.95
N ARG A 323 5.27 -20.76 1.56
CA ARG A 323 3.81 -20.91 1.70
C ARG A 323 3.30 -21.78 0.55
N VAL A 324 3.09 -23.06 0.80
CA VAL A 324 2.75 -24.06 -0.20
C VAL A 324 1.34 -24.60 0.02
N LYS A 325 0.59 -24.77 -1.05
CA LYS A 325 -0.70 -25.44 -1.05
C LYS A 325 -0.65 -26.66 -1.97
N LEU A 326 -1.16 -27.79 -1.49
CA LEU A 326 -1.51 -28.93 -2.34
C LEU A 326 -3.00 -28.86 -2.67
N ASP A 327 -3.36 -28.96 -3.94
CA ASP A 327 -4.76 -29.09 -4.34
C ASP A 327 -5.05 -30.54 -4.78
N ASP A 328 -5.48 -31.34 -3.83
CA ASP A 328 -5.93 -32.70 -3.97
C ASP A 328 -7.45 -32.85 -4.15
N SER A 329 -8.16 -31.72 -4.38
CA SER A 329 -9.61 -31.75 -4.66
C SER A 329 -9.94 -32.57 -5.91
N GLU A 330 -11.21 -32.96 -6.03
CA GLU A 330 -11.71 -33.73 -7.19
C GLU A 330 -11.93 -32.87 -8.45
N GLN A 331 -11.60 -31.57 -8.41
CA GLN A 331 -11.74 -30.66 -9.54
C GLN A 331 -10.78 -31.04 -10.68
N SER A 332 -11.19 -30.72 -11.92
CA SER A 332 -10.31 -30.96 -13.08
C SER A 332 -9.04 -30.11 -13.01
N PRO A 333 -7.92 -30.58 -13.59
CA PRO A 333 -6.69 -29.78 -13.66
C PRO A 333 -6.90 -28.39 -14.27
N GLY A 334 -7.69 -28.27 -15.33
CA GLY A 334 -8.00 -26.98 -15.97
C GLY A 334 -8.74 -26.03 -15.04
N TRP A 335 -9.68 -26.51 -14.22
CA TRP A 335 -10.35 -25.71 -13.21
C TRP A 335 -9.37 -25.23 -12.13
N LYS A 336 -8.51 -26.13 -11.63
CA LYS A 336 -7.47 -25.79 -10.64
C LYS A 336 -6.54 -24.72 -11.20
N PHE A 337 -6.10 -24.85 -12.44
CA PHE A 337 -5.22 -23.86 -13.08
C PHE A 337 -5.86 -22.48 -13.15
N ALA A 338 -7.10 -22.39 -13.64
CA ALA A 338 -7.84 -21.13 -13.71
C ALA A 338 -8.08 -20.52 -12.33
N GLN A 339 -8.38 -21.34 -11.32
CA GLN A 339 -8.58 -20.89 -9.94
C GLN A 339 -7.32 -20.26 -9.34
N TYR A 340 -6.14 -20.86 -9.54
CA TYR A 340 -4.90 -20.33 -9.00
C TYR A 340 -4.31 -19.18 -9.85
N GLU A 341 -4.65 -19.14 -11.14
CA GLU A 341 -4.41 -17.97 -11.99
C GLU A 341 -5.22 -16.77 -11.50
N MET A 342 -6.52 -16.95 -11.22
CA MET A 342 -7.37 -15.91 -10.65
C MET A 342 -6.84 -15.42 -9.29
N LYS A 343 -6.34 -16.30 -8.45
CA LYS A 343 -5.76 -15.98 -7.14
C LYS A 343 -4.32 -15.46 -7.19
N GLY A 344 -3.71 -15.41 -8.36
CA GLY A 344 -2.38 -14.84 -8.57
C GLY A 344 -1.24 -15.59 -7.90
N VAL A 345 -1.38 -16.90 -7.72
CA VAL A 345 -0.32 -17.75 -7.15
C VAL A 345 0.92 -17.72 -8.05
N PRO A 346 2.09 -17.29 -7.58
CA PRO A 346 3.27 -17.06 -8.41
C PRO A 346 3.73 -18.29 -9.20
N LEU A 347 3.77 -19.46 -8.57
CA LEU A 347 4.21 -20.70 -9.20
C LEU A 347 3.19 -21.82 -8.99
N ARG A 348 2.99 -22.62 -10.06
CA ARG A 348 2.24 -23.87 -10.01
C ARG A 348 3.17 -25.02 -10.39
N VAL A 349 3.30 -26.00 -9.50
CA VAL A 349 4.05 -27.23 -9.70
C VAL A 349 3.06 -28.33 -10.05
N GLU A 350 3.20 -28.90 -11.24
CA GLU A 350 2.38 -29.99 -11.76
C GLU A 350 3.19 -31.29 -11.73
N ILE A 351 2.59 -32.39 -11.25
CA ILE A 351 3.20 -33.71 -11.27
C ILE A 351 2.17 -34.78 -11.64
N GLY A 352 2.48 -35.61 -12.60
CA GLY A 352 1.64 -36.68 -13.03
C GLY A 352 2.45 -37.97 -13.33
N PRO A 353 1.81 -39.06 -13.77
CA PRO A 353 2.50 -40.35 -14.01
C PRO A 353 3.72 -40.24 -14.93
N LYS A 354 3.60 -39.48 -16.03
CA LYS A 354 4.70 -39.27 -16.98
C LYS A 354 5.88 -38.49 -16.40
N ASP A 355 5.57 -37.56 -15.50
CA ASP A 355 6.59 -36.78 -14.83
C ASP A 355 7.35 -37.63 -13.82
N MET A 356 6.63 -38.46 -13.08
CA MET A 356 7.23 -39.42 -12.14
C MET A 356 8.17 -40.40 -12.84
N GLU A 357 7.76 -40.95 -14.00
CA GLU A 357 8.59 -41.83 -14.81
C GLU A 357 9.91 -41.16 -15.24
N LYS A 358 9.85 -39.85 -15.54
CA LYS A 358 11.00 -39.06 -15.97
C LYS A 358 11.77 -38.42 -14.82
N GLN A 359 11.36 -38.66 -13.59
CA GLN A 359 11.92 -38.01 -12.40
C GLN A 359 11.98 -36.47 -12.49
N GLN A 360 10.88 -35.85 -12.96
CA GLN A 360 10.74 -34.42 -13.16
C GLN A 360 9.38 -33.90 -12.64
N CYS A 361 9.21 -32.58 -12.60
CA CYS A 361 7.92 -31.92 -12.48
C CYS A 361 7.84 -30.78 -13.49
N CYS A 362 6.64 -30.27 -13.76
CA CYS A 362 6.43 -29.09 -14.57
C CYS A 362 6.13 -27.89 -13.66
N ILE A 363 6.85 -26.78 -13.82
CA ILE A 363 6.60 -25.54 -13.07
C ILE A 363 6.10 -24.48 -14.05
N ALA A 364 4.91 -23.92 -13.77
CA ALA A 364 4.33 -22.84 -14.53
C ALA A 364 4.41 -21.52 -13.75
N ARG A 365 4.86 -20.45 -14.40
CA ARG A 365 4.91 -19.09 -13.86
C ARG A 365 3.60 -18.38 -14.13
N ARG A 366 3.08 -17.66 -13.12
CA ARG A 366 1.84 -16.88 -13.26
C ARG A 366 2.02 -15.62 -14.13
N ASP A 367 3.17 -14.97 -14.02
CA ASP A 367 3.45 -13.67 -14.65
C ASP A 367 3.68 -13.76 -16.16
N THR A 368 4.27 -14.87 -16.65
CA THR A 368 4.58 -15.07 -18.07
C THR A 368 3.77 -16.18 -18.72
N GLY A 369 3.16 -17.07 -17.93
CA GLY A 369 2.53 -18.31 -18.43
C GLY A 369 3.53 -19.38 -18.89
N GLU A 370 4.83 -19.12 -18.77
CA GLU A 370 5.88 -20.06 -19.19
C GLU A 370 5.87 -21.32 -18.33
N LYS A 371 6.10 -22.47 -18.99
CA LYS A 371 6.22 -23.77 -18.34
C LYS A 371 7.63 -24.33 -18.52
N THR A 372 8.23 -24.75 -17.41
CA THR A 372 9.58 -25.34 -17.38
C THR A 372 9.51 -26.73 -16.75
N PHE A 373 10.09 -27.74 -17.41
CA PHE A 373 10.28 -29.06 -16.81
C PHE A 373 11.57 -29.07 -16.02
N VAL A 374 11.48 -29.48 -14.76
CA VAL A 374 12.57 -29.45 -13.79
C VAL A 374 12.79 -30.85 -13.23
N PRO A 375 14.05 -31.37 -13.22
CA PRO A 375 14.36 -32.61 -12.52
C PRO A 375 13.98 -32.48 -11.03
N LEU A 376 13.42 -33.56 -10.48
CA LEU A 376 13.02 -33.56 -9.05
C LEU A 376 14.19 -33.28 -8.11
N ALA A 377 15.42 -33.61 -8.52
CA ALA A 377 16.63 -33.32 -7.75
C ALA A 377 16.92 -31.82 -7.62
N ASP A 378 16.45 -31.01 -8.57
CA ASP A 378 16.72 -29.57 -8.66
C ASP A 378 15.52 -28.70 -8.22
N LEU A 379 14.46 -29.33 -7.66
CA LEU A 379 13.20 -28.66 -7.35
C LEU A 379 13.40 -27.39 -6.52
N GLU A 380 14.09 -27.48 -5.40
CA GLU A 380 14.25 -26.39 -4.43
C GLU A 380 15.00 -25.22 -5.05
N SER A 381 16.11 -25.48 -5.71
CA SER A 381 16.90 -24.42 -6.36
C SER A 381 16.14 -23.76 -7.51
N ALA A 382 15.40 -24.54 -8.31
CA ALA A 382 14.59 -24.04 -9.40
C ALA A 382 13.43 -23.18 -8.90
N VAL A 383 12.69 -23.62 -7.89
CA VAL A 383 11.58 -22.86 -7.31
C VAL A 383 12.10 -21.56 -6.71
N GLN A 384 13.19 -21.59 -5.97
CA GLN A 384 13.79 -20.38 -5.40
C GLN A 384 14.22 -19.38 -6.46
N GLN A 385 14.82 -19.85 -7.56
CA GLN A 385 15.21 -18.97 -8.66
C GLN A 385 13.98 -18.42 -9.39
N LEU A 386 12.99 -19.24 -9.70
CA LEU A 386 11.78 -18.79 -10.39
C LEU A 386 10.96 -17.81 -9.59
N LEU A 387 10.92 -17.90 -8.24
CA LEU A 387 10.29 -16.89 -7.40
C LEU A 387 11.02 -15.54 -7.48
N ARG A 388 12.35 -15.54 -7.53
CA ARG A 388 13.13 -14.31 -7.78
C ARG A 388 12.83 -13.76 -9.18
N ASP A 389 12.83 -14.61 -10.19
CA ASP A 389 12.57 -14.21 -11.59
C ASP A 389 11.16 -13.62 -11.76
N VAL A 390 10.15 -14.14 -11.03
CA VAL A 390 8.80 -13.54 -10.99
C VAL A 390 8.85 -12.13 -10.41
N HIS A 391 9.51 -11.96 -9.25
CA HIS A 391 9.65 -10.64 -8.63
C HIS A 391 10.34 -9.63 -9.56
N ASP A 392 11.49 -10.02 -10.11
CA ASP A 392 12.32 -9.15 -10.96
C ASP A 392 11.59 -8.76 -12.24
N ASN A 393 10.87 -9.71 -12.86
CA ASN A 393 10.06 -9.43 -14.04
C ASN A 393 8.89 -8.47 -13.73
N LEU A 394 8.18 -8.67 -12.62
CA LEU A 394 7.10 -7.78 -12.19
C LEU A 394 7.62 -6.36 -11.92
N TYR A 395 8.77 -6.24 -11.27
CA TYR A 395 9.42 -4.95 -11.02
C TYR A 395 9.82 -4.27 -12.34
N ALA A 396 10.50 -4.98 -13.22
CA ALA A 396 10.95 -4.43 -14.52
C ALA A 396 9.76 -3.97 -15.39
N MET A 397 8.65 -4.71 -15.40
CA MET A 397 7.45 -4.31 -16.13
C MET A 397 6.81 -3.04 -15.54
N ALA A 398 6.77 -2.93 -14.22
CA ALA A 398 6.24 -1.75 -13.54
C ALA A 398 7.14 -0.53 -13.69
N GLU A 399 8.46 -0.72 -13.61
CA GLU A 399 9.46 0.33 -13.84
C GLU A 399 9.37 0.88 -15.27
N LYS A 400 9.30 -0.02 -16.25
CA LYS A 400 9.08 0.37 -17.65
C LYS A 400 7.78 1.15 -17.84
N ASN A 401 6.68 0.73 -17.19
CA ASN A 401 5.41 1.48 -17.25
C ASN A 401 5.56 2.89 -16.67
N LEU A 402 6.29 3.05 -15.57
CA LEU A 402 6.55 4.35 -14.94
C LEU A 402 7.41 5.24 -15.86
N GLU A 403 8.48 4.70 -16.43
CA GLU A 403 9.40 5.42 -17.31
C GLU A 403 8.73 5.85 -18.61
N ASP A 404 8.07 4.93 -19.31
CA ASP A 404 7.39 5.17 -20.59
C ASP A 404 6.24 6.19 -20.48
N ASN A 405 5.70 6.38 -19.27
CA ASN A 405 4.56 7.26 -19.01
C ASN A 405 4.89 8.44 -18.08
N THR A 406 6.16 8.79 -17.95
CA THR A 406 6.62 10.03 -17.30
C THR A 406 7.21 10.97 -18.36
N PHE A 407 6.65 12.18 -18.45
CA PHE A 407 6.95 13.12 -19.55
C PHE A 407 7.45 14.45 -19.01
N ASP A 408 8.54 14.95 -19.56
CA ASP A 408 9.01 16.32 -19.34
C ASP A 408 8.21 17.27 -20.24
N LEU A 409 7.37 18.10 -19.63
CA LEU A 409 6.47 19.02 -20.30
C LEU A 409 6.72 20.45 -19.82
N THR A 410 6.38 21.44 -20.65
CA THR A 410 6.74 22.84 -20.42
C THR A 410 5.54 23.79 -20.32
N THR A 411 4.39 23.37 -20.83
CA THR A 411 3.17 24.17 -20.84
C THR A 411 2.01 23.43 -20.20
N TRP A 412 1.03 24.16 -19.70
CA TRP A 412 -0.17 23.53 -19.10
C TRP A 412 -1.04 22.85 -20.18
N GLU A 413 -0.99 23.32 -21.43
CA GLU A 413 -1.67 22.71 -22.58
C GLU A 413 -1.13 21.30 -22.83
N GLU A 414 0.21 21.12 -22.87
CA GLU A 414 0.85 19.81 -23.02
C GLU A 414 0.45 18.87 -21.87
N VAL A 415 0.37 19.38 -20.63
CA VAL A 415 -0.04 18.60 -19.47
C VAL A 415 -1.50 18.18 -19.58
N ARG A 416 -2.40 19.08 -20.02
CA ARG A 416 -3.80 18.77 -20.28
C ARG A 416 -3.95 17.68 -21.34
N ASP A 417 -3.26 17.83 -22.45
CA ASP A 417 -3.34 16.89 -23.57
C ASP A 417 -2.81 15.51 -23.19
N MET A 418 -1.76 15.45 -22.35
CA MET A 418 -1.31 14.22 -21.73
C MET A 418 -2.40 13.62 -20.83
N ALA A 419 -2.96 14.39 -19.91
CA ALA A 419 -3.91 13.92 -18.92
C ALA A 419 -5.22 13.42 -19.54
N GLN A 420 -5.71 14.11 -20.59
CA GLN A 420 -6.94 13.75 -21.31
C GLN A 420 -6.73 12.62 -22.33
N GLY A 421 -5.52 12.45 -22.82
CA GLY A 421 -5.16 11.44 -23.81
C GLY A 421 -4.55 10.19 -23.20
N ARG A 422 -3.24 10.12 -23.23
CA ARG A 422 -2.49 8.91 -22.85
C ARG A 422 -2.37 8.65 -21.33
N GLY A 423 -2.60 9.69 -20.49
CA GLY A 423 -2.36 9.62 -19.04
C GLY A 423 -0.87 9.62 -18.68
N GLY A 424 -0.55 9.48 -17.40
CA GLY A 424 0.81 9.42 -16.90
C GLY A 424 1.18 10.55 -15.94
N PHE A 425 2.47 10.69 -15.68
CA PHE A 425 3.04 11.81 -14.93
C PHE A 425 3.59 12.87 -15.88
N ALA A 426 3.21 14.13 -15.64
CA ALA A 426 3.90 15.28 -16.20
C ALA A 426 4.93 15.79 -15.18
N ARG A 427 6.19 15.87 -15.57
CA ARG A 427 7.22 16.55 -14.82
C ARG A 427 7.44 17.92 -15.43
N THR A 428 7.28 18.97 -14.64
CA THR A 428 7.44 20.37 -15.06
C THR A 428 8.27 21.14 -14.06
N LYS A 429 8.63 22.37 -14.40
CA LYS A 429 9.04 23.38 -13.43
C LYS A 429 7.82 24.00 -12.77
N TRP A 430 7.98 24.52 -11.55
CA TRP A 430 6.91 25.18 -10.79
C TRP A 430 7.47 26.35 -9.98
N CYS A 431 6.74 27.48 -9.99
CA CYS A 431 7.17 28.71 -9.32
C CYS A 431 6.90 28.77 -7.81
N GLY A 432 6.27 27.72 -7.25
CA GLY A 432 5.90 27.66 -5.83
C GLY A 432 4.56 28.35 -5.50
N SER A 433 3.89 28.97 -6.48
CA SER A 433 2.64 29.70 -6.23
C SER A 433 1.43 28.77 -6.14
N LEU A 434 0.60 28.98 -5.10
CA LEU A 434 -0.70 28.32 -4.95
C LEU A 434 -1.64 28.61 -6.14
N GLU A 435 -1.62 29.84 -6.65
CA GLU A 435 -2.44 30.22 -7.80
C GLU A 435 -2.12 29.40 -9.04
N CYS A 436 -0.83 29.17 -9.31
CA CYS A 436 -0.41 28.31 -10.41
C CYS A 436 -0.77 26.84 -10.17
N GLU A 437 -0.72 26.34 -8.95
CA GLU A 437 -1.15 24.99 -8.63
C GLU A 437 -2.65 24.78 -8.82
N LEU A 438 -3.47 25.74 -8.39
CA LEU A 438 -4.92 25.74 -8.61
C LEU A 438 -5.25 25.84 -10.10
N ALA A 439 -4.55 26.68 -10.85
CA ALA A 439 -4.71 26.79 -12.29
C ALA A 439 -4.39 25.50 -13.05
N MET A 440 -3.41 24.73 -12.60
CA MET A 440 -3.11 23.40 -13.19
C MET A 440 -4.29 22.44 -13.01
N LYS A 441 -4.95 22.46 -11.86
CA LYS A 441 -6.14 21.65 -11.61
C LYS A 441 -7.31 22.09 -12.50
N GLU A 442 -7.55 23.37 -12.59
CA GLU A 442 -8.65 23.95 -13.38
C GLU A 442 -8.45 23.75 -14.89
N LYS A 443 -7.26 24.07 -15.41
CA LYS A 443 -6.99 24.11 -16.85
C LYS A 443 -6.59 22.74 -17.42
N ALA A 444 -5.80 21.96 -16.66
CA ALA A 444 -5.25 20.69 -17.13
C ALA A 444 -5.89 19.46 -16.49
N GLY A 445 -6.73 19.61 -15.46
CA GLY A 445 -7.43 18.51 -14.81
C GLY A 445 -6.50 17.61 -13.97
N VAL A 446 -5.32 18.09 -13.59
CA VAL A 446 -4.33 17.34 -12.81
C VAL A 446 -4.14 17.95 -11.42
N SER A 447 -3.69 17.13 -10.47
CA SER A 447 -3.22 17.62 -9.18
C SER A 447 -1.71 17.45 -9.05
N SER A 448 -1.08 18.28 -8.21
CA SER A 448 0.31 18.08 -7.83
C SER A 448 0.46 16.75 -7.10
N ARG A 449 1.46 15.95 -7.49
CA ARG A 449 1.74 14.68 -6.80
C ARG A 449 2.82 14.87 -5.75
N CYS A 450 3.98 15.34 -6.18
CA CYS A 450 5.07 15.69 -5.28
C CYS A 450 6.15 16.51 -6.02
N MET A 451 6.93 17.22 -5.25
CA MET A 451 8.24 17.74 -5.66
C MET A 451 9.26 16.63 -5.37
N PRO A 452 9.91 16.03 -6.37
CA PRO A 452 10.83 14.91 -6.15
C PRO A 452 11.97 15.32 -5.22
N LEU A 453 12.44 14.41 -4.36
CA LEU A 453 13.54 14.69 -3.44
C LEU A 453 14.82 15.05 -4.18
N LYS A 454 15.07 14.39 -5.31
CA LYS A 454 16.19 14.73 -6.21
C LYS A 454 15.70 15.72 -7.25
N GLN A 455 16.00 16.99 -7.03
CA GLN A 455 15.75 18.08 -7.97
C GLN A 455 16.81 18.10 -9.08
N SER A 456 16.42 18.47 -10.30
CA SER A 456 17.36 18.53 -11.43
C SER A 456 18.38 19.67 -11.32
N GLY A 457 18.05 20.70 -10.55
CA GLY A 457 18.86 21.92 -10.42
C GLY A 457 18.86 22.83 -11.66
N THR A 458 18.12 22.45 -12.71
CA THR A 458 18.02 23.25 -13.94
C THR A 458 16.99 24.37 -13.80
N VAL A 459 17.21 25.47 -14.52
CA VAL A 459 16.25 26.56 -14.64
C VAL A 459 15.28 26.26 -15.78
N GLY A 460 13.99 26.57 -15.59
CA GLY A 460 12.96 26.50 -16.61
C GLY A 460 11.82 27.44 -16.27
N LYS A 461 10.70 27.34 -16.98
CA LYS A 461 9.54 28.23 -16.80
C LYS A 461 8.38 27.48 -16.18
N CYS A 462 7.70 28.14 -15.25
CA CYS A 462 6.40 27.66 -14.74
C CYS A 462 5.38 27.55 -15.90
N PRO A 463 4.74 26.40 -16.09
CA PRO A 463 3.81 26.16 -17.22
C PRO A 463 2.59 27.07 -17.22
N VAL A 464 2.28 27.72 -16.10
CA VAL A 464 1.10 28.60 -15.98
C VAL A 464 1.47 30.07 -16.14
N CYS A 465 2.42 30.59 -15.34
CA CYS A 465 2.72 32.01 -15.31
C CYS A 465 3.97 32.42 -16.11
N GLY A 466 4.74 31.44 -16.64
CA GLY A 466 5.97 31.71 -17.39
C GLY A 466 7.17 32.19 -16.57
N LYS A 467 7.04 32.33 -15.26
CA LYS A 467 8.13 32.75 -14.36
C LYS A 467 9.26 31.73 -14.37
N GLU A 468 10.49 32.19 -14.41
CA GLU A 468 11.68 31.34 -14.24
C GLU A 468 11.71 30.74 -12.84
N CYS A 469 11.98 29.44 -12.76
CA CYS A 469 12.03 28.68 -11.53
C CYS A 469 12.87 27.40 -11.67
N THR A 470 13.27 26.82 -10.55
CA THR A 470 14.14 25.64 -10.49
C THR A 470 13.46 24.41 -9.91
N THR A 471 12.32 24.57 -9.26
CA THR A 471 11.62 23.46 -8.58
C THR A 471 10.99 22.52 -9.60
N ASP A 472 11.39 21.26 -9.59
CA ASP A 472 10.73 20.17 -10.30
C ASP A 472 9.51 19.70 -9.53
N ILE A 473 8.42 19.42 -10.24
CA ILE A 473 7.18 18.90 -9.66
C ILE A 473 6.52 17.88 -10.59
N TYR A 474 5.90 16.86 -10.00
CA TYR A 474 5.08 15.88 -10.73
C TYR A 474 3.60 16.22 -10.63
N TRP A 475 2.91 16.14 -11.77
CA TRP A 475 1.48 16.28 -11.91
C TRP A 475 0.87 15.00 -12.46
N GLY A 476 -0.37 14.71 -12.08
CA GLY A 476 -1.09 13.56 -12.62
C GLY A 476 -2.55 13.54 -12.18
N VAL A 477 -3.33 12.74 -12.88
CA VAL A 477 -4.66 12.34 -12.41
C VAL A 477 -4.47 11.28 -11.34
N ALA A 478 -5.18 11.38 -10.23
CA ALA A 478 -5.02 10.48 -9.09
C ALA A 478 -6.32 9.79 -8.68
N TYR A 479 -6.17 8.66 -7.99
CA TYR A 479 -7.25 7.94 -7.32
C TYR A 479 -7.74 8.64 -6.06
#